data_0a516e6afb4a5fd40a76d22ea5563f96
#
_entry.id   0a516e6afb4a5fd40a76d22ea5563f96
#
_cell.length_a   1.000
_cell.length_b   1.000
_cell.length_c   1.000
_cell.angle_alpha   90.00
_cell.angle_beta   90.00
_cell.angle_gamma   90.00
#
_symmetry.space_group_name_H-M   'P 1'
#
loop_
_entity.id
_entity.type
_entity.pdbx_description
1 polymer ?
#
loop_
_entity_poly.entity_id
_entity_poly.type
_entity_poly.pdbx_seq_one_letter_code
_entity_poly.pdbx_strand_id
1 'polypeptide(L)'
;MQATFENSKEFNKLVGVVSAFDSSFLLKGTKAGLRIFCLDASHTSIIEILLPKEYFKTYEYTSKKDQIELGIVVPVFMDIIKGTSKTAVVHLIAQDDKDYLKVQIDEEDSQMVYDMKLMTIEENELQIPEMDFNIRMHLKGSLLKSWKNQICDRTGEQVSFIVHKDKLEMESQGSSLSVKSTVCNGENMSVTLFNEPTNLILSPKSIIVASRICDVANEVDFGWTNGAPANFSCSIGTGGKMKMWFAPSINDDDTEMN
;
A
#
# COMPACT_ATOMS: atom_id res chain seq x y z
N MET A 1 -7.01 12.56 20.05
CA MET A 1 -5.83 11.88 19.49
C MET A 1 -4.92 12.91 18.85
N GLN A 2 -3.62 12.81 19.09
CA GLN A 2 -2.60 13.61 18.39
C GLN A 2 -1.46 12.70 17.95
N ALA A 3 -1.06 12.80 16.69
CA ALA A 3 0.05 12.06 16.10
C ALA A 3 1.00 13.06 15.42
N THR A 4 2.28 13.03 15.75
CA THR A 4 3.29 13.94 15.22
C THR A 4 4.30 13.14 14.41
N PHE A 5 4.42 13.44 13.12
CA PHE A 5 5.46 12.94 12.24
C PHE A 5 6.72 13.79 12.38
N GLU A 6 7.86 13.14 12.45
CA GLU A 6 9.16 13.84 12.62
C GLU A 6 9.49 14.75 11.44
N ASN A 7 9.08 14.35 10.24
CA ASN A 7 9.24 15.13 9.03
C ASN A 7 8.13 14.85 8.01
N SER A 8 7.81 15.85 7.20
CA SER A 8 6.78 15.78 6.18
C SER A 8 7.11 14.80 5.05
N LYS A 9 8.40 14.53 4.80
CA LYS A 9 8.85 13.68 3.69
C LYS A 9 8.33 12.24 3.83
N GLU A 10 8.40 11.67 5.03
CA GLU A 10 7.88 10.32 5.29
C GLU A 10 6.36 10.30 5.17
N PHE A 11 5.72 11.28 5.78
CA PHE A 11 4.29 11.44 5.71
C PHE A 11 3.78 11.57 4.27
N ASN A 12 4.41 12.46 3.47
CA ASN A 12 4.06 12.66 2.06
C ASN A 12 4.20 11.39 1.22
N LYS A 13 5.21 10.57 1.51
CA LYS A 13 5.39 9.27 0.85
C LYS A 13 4.24 8.32 1.16
N LEU A 14 3.85 8.21 2.44
CA LEU A 14 2.73 7.35 2.84
C LEU A 14 1.43 7.76 2.17
N VAL A 15 1.10 9.05 2.21
CA VAL A 15 -0.11 9.59 1.55
C VAL A 15 -0.03 9.39 0.03
N GLY A 16 1.16 9.56 -0.57
CA GLY A 16 1.40 9.31 -1.99
C GLY A 16 1.18 7.84 -2.41
N VAL A 17 1.46 6.88 -1.52
CA VAL A 17 1.14 5.47 -1.76
C VAL A 17 -0.38 5.27 -1.74
N VAL A 18 -1.07 5.77 -0.71
CA VAL A 18 -2.53 5.62 -0.57
C VAL A 18 -3.27 6.29 -1.73
N SER A 19 -2.79 7.44 -2.20
CA SER A 19 -3.40 8.19 -3.33
C SER A 19 -3.41 7.41 -4.65
N ALA A 20 -2.56 6.38 -4.78
CA ALA A 20 -2.56 5.50 -5.95
C ALA A 20 -3.65 4.43 -5.89
N PHE A 21 -4.27 4.23 -4.72
CA PHE A 21 -5.35 3.26 -4.52
C PHE A 21 -6.72 3.86 -4.81
N ASP A 22 -7.07 4.93 -4.09
CA ASP A 22 -8.38 5.56 -4.20
C ASP A 22 -8.33 7.04 -3.81
N SER A 23 -9.45 7.73 -4.05
CA SER A 23 -9.69 9.13 -3.70
C SER A 23 -10.01 9.36 -2.22
N SER A 24 -10.22 8.30 -1.45
CA SER A 24 -10.50 8.37 -0.01
C SER A 24 -9.94 7.17 0.74
N PHE A 25 -9.72 7.33 2.05
CA PHE A 25 -9.32 6.24 2.93
C PHE A 25 -9.85 6.43 4.35
N LEU A 26 -9.93 5.33 5.08
CA LEU A 26 -10.27 5.32 6.50
C LEU A 26 -9.00 5.36 7.35
N LEU A 27 -8.87 6.38 8.20
CA LEU A 27 -7.83 6.49 9.21
C LEU A 27 -8.42 6.15 10.57
N LYS A 28 -7.92 5.08 11.19
CA LYS A 28 -8.30 4.67 12.54
C LYS A 28 -7.19 4.99 13.53
N GLY A 29 -7.54 5.69 14.60
CA GLY A 29 -6.64 5.95 15.73
C GLY A 29 -7.03 5.11 16.94
N THR A 30 -6.05 4.51 17.61
CA THR A 30 -6.21 3.74 18.85
C THR A 30 -5.07 4.05 19.81
N LYS A 31 -5.10 3.51 21.04
CA LYS A 31 -3.97 3.61 21.98
C LYS A 31 -2.68 2.96 21.46
N ALA A 32 -2.78 2.03 20.50
CA ALA A 32 -1.62 1.33 19.93
C ALA A 32 -0.95 2.10 18.77
N GLY A 33 -1.66 3.05 18.13
CA GLY A 33 -1.18 3.82 16.99
C GLY A 33 -2.26 4.09 15.96
N LEU A 34 -1.85 4.31 14.72
CA LEU A 34 -2.73 4.57 13.58
C LEU A 34 -2.80 3.38 12.63
N ARG A 35 -4.00 3.16 12.09
CA ARG A 35 -4.23 2.24 10.97
C ARG A 35 -4.84 3.03 9.81
N ILE A 36 -4.24 2.91 8.64
CA ILE A 36 -4.81 3.40 7.37
C ILE A 36 -5.36 2.19 6.64
N PHE A 37 -6.59 2.27 6.18
CA PHE A 37 -7.23 1.24 5.40
C PHE A 37 -7.90 1.88 4.19
N CYS A 38 -7.67 1.30 3.01
CA CYS A 38 -8.30 1.73 1.77
C CYS A 38 -8.63 0.51 0.92
N LEU A 39 -9.83 0.50 0.39
CA LEU A 39 -10.33 -0.45 -0.61
C LEU A 39 -10.51 0.33 -1.91
N ASP A 40 -10.00 -0.17 -3.02
CA ASP A 40 -10.18 0.50 -4.30
C ASP A 40 -11.65 0.45 -4.78
N ALA A 41 -12.05 1.37 -5.67
CA ALA A 41 -13.43 1.48 -6.15
C ALA A 41 -13.95 0.21 -6.85
N SER A 42 -13.06 -0.64 -7.37
CA SER A 42 -13.42 -1.92 -7.99
C SER A 42 -13.51 -3.08 -6.99
N HIS A 43 -13.20 -2.86 -5.73
CA HIS A 43 -13.15 -3.85 -4.65
C HIS A 43 -12.21 -5.03 -4.93
N THR A 44 -11.19 -4.80 -5.75
CA THR A 44 -10.20 -5.82 -6.15
C THR A 44 -8.85 -5.65 -5.48
N SER A 45 -8.63 -4.51 -4.82
CA SER A 45 -7.36 -4.19 -4.20
C SER A 45 -7.56 -3.53 -2.83
N ILE A 46 -6.74 -3.93 -1.87
CA ILE A 46 -6.76 -3.40 -0.50
C ILE A 46 -5.36 -2.95 -0.12
N ILE A 47 -5.29 -1.83 0.59
CA ILE A 47 -4.08 -1.43 1.31
C ILE A 47 -4.39 -1.27 2.80
N GLU A 48 -3.50 -1.80 3.62
CA GLU A 48 -3.45 -1.59 5.06
C GLU A 48 -2.07 -1.09 5.46
N ILE A 49 -2.04 0.00 6.21
CA ILE A 49 -0.82 0.53 6.80
C ILE A 49 -1.02 0.60 8.31
N LEU A 50 -0.15 -0.06 9.05
CA LEU A 50 -0.13 -0.06 10.51
C LEU A 50 1.06 0.76 10.98
N LEU A 51 0.81 1.82 11.73
CA LEU A 51 1.80 2.71 12.31
C LEU A 51 1.67 2.64 13.83
N PRO A 52 2.50 1.87 14.53
CA PRO A 52 2.48 1.81 15.99
C PRO A 52 2.86 3.16 16.58
N LYS A 53 2.50 3.40 17.84
CA LYS A 53 2.78 4.68 18.51
C LYS A 53 4.27 5.07 18.49
N GLU A 54 5.16 4.11 18.48
CA GLU A 54 6.63 4.27 18.41
C GLU A 54 7.12 4.77 17.03
N TYR A 55 6.27 4.72 16.01
CA TYR A 55 6.54 5.26 14.67
C TYR A 55 6.60 6.79 14.68
N PHE A 56 5.83 7.41 15.57
CA PHE A 56 5.67 8.86 15.65
C PHE A 56 6.72 9.51 16.55
N LYS A 57 7.06 10.76 16.29
CA LYS A 57 7.84 11.57 17.22
C LYS A 57 7.12 11.68 18.57
N THR A 58 5.81 11.93 18.52
CA THR A 58 4.92 11.87 19.69
C THR A 58 3.57 11.30 19.26
N TYR A 59 2.97 10.49 20.12
CA TYR A 59 1.64 9.94 19.92
C TYR A 59 0.85 9.98 21.23
N GLU A 60 -0.29 10.65 21.23
CA GLU A 60 -1.18 10.74 22.38
C GLU A 60 -2.60 10.36 21.98
N TYR A 61 -3.19 9.46 22.75
CA TYR A 61 -4.57 9.02 22.56
C TYR A 61 -5.39 9.35 23.80
N THR A 62 -6.18 10.42 23.72
CA THR A 62 -6.95 10.97 24.85
C THR A 62 -8.45 10.72 24.73
N SER A 63 -8.91 10.09 23.63
CA SER A 63 -10.33 9.74 23.45
C SER A 63 -10.80 8.75 24.50
N LYS A 64 -12.08 8.85 24.85
CA LYS A 64 -12.79 7.87 25.68
C LYS A 64 -13.27 6.65 24.88
N LYS A 65 -13.29 6.74 23.55
CA LYS A 65 -13.63 5.64 22.65
C LYS A 65 -12.43 4.72 22.52
N ASP A 66 -12.66 3.44 22.24
CA ASP A 66 -11.57 2.48 22.00
C ASP A 66 -10.83 2.80 20.69
N GLN A 67 -11.53 3.34 19.69
CA GLN A 67 -10.98 3.82 18.42
C GLN A 67 -11.70 5.09 17.95
N ILE A 68 -10.96 5.92 17.19
CA ILE A 68 -11.48 7.05 16.43
C ILE A 68 -11.39 6.67 14.95
N GLU A 69 -12.45 6.93 14.18
CA GLU A 69 -12.53 6.69 12.75
C GLU A 69 -12.69 7.99 11.99
N LEU A 70 -11.83 8.22 11.01
CA LEU A 70 -11.74 9.45 10.24
C LEU A 70 -11.74 9.11 8.75
N GLY A 71 -12.80 9.47 8.05
CA GLY A 71 -12.86 9.37 6.59
C GLY A 71 -12.11 10.54 5.94
N ILE A 72 -11.07 10.24 5.20
CA ILE A 72 -10.14 11.21 4.62
C ILE A 72 -10.33 11.31 3.11
N VAL A 73 -10.50 12.52 2.60
CA VAL A 73 -10.52 12.83 1.16
C VAL A 73 -9.09 13.06 0.68
N VAL A 74 -8.54 12.13 -0.10
CA VAL A 74 -7.12 12.12 -0.52
C VAL A 74 -6.73 13.39 -1.28
N PRO A 75 -7.45 13.88 -2.31
CA PRO A 75 -7.07 15.11 -3.01
C PRO A 75 -6.89 16.31 -2.08
N VAL A 76 -7.82 16.51 -1.13
CA VAL A 76 -7.76 17.62 -0.17
C VAL A 76 -6.53 17.45 0.74
N PHE A 77 -6.28 16.22 1.20
CA PHE A 77 -5.14 15.93 2.06
C PHE A 77 -3.81 16.13 1.33
N MET A 78 -3.73 15.70 0.05
CA MET A 78 -2.57 15.93 -0.81
C MET A 78 -2.32 17.42 -1.05
N ASP A 79 -3.35 18.25 -1.23
CA ASP A 79 -3.21 19.70 -1.43
C ASP A 79 -2.67 20.38 -0.16
N ILE A 80 -3.09 19.95 1.03
CA ILE A 80 -2.59 20.46 2.30
C ILE A 80 -1.08 20.21 2.45
N ILE A 81 -0.60 19.02 2.09
CA ILE A 81 0.81 18.64 2.26
C ILE A 81 1.70 19.02 1.07
N LYS A 82 1.09 19.44 -0.04
CA LYS A 82 1.80 19.87 -1.24
C LYS A 82 2.54 21.19 -0.98
N GLY A 83 3.83 21.18 -1.28
CA GLY A 83 4.66 22.37 -1.12
C GLY A 83 5.24 22.55 0.28
N THR A 84 4.95 21.68 1.24
CA THR A 84 5.62 21.69 2.54
C THR A 84 7.10 21.36 2.39
N SER A 85 7.95 22.00 3.20
CA SER A 85 9.38 21.67 3.24
C SER A 85 9.56 20.21 3.71
N LYS A 86 10.63 19.55 3.26
CA LYS A 86 10.88 18.14 3.61
C LYS A 86 11.16 17.93 5.10
N THR A 87 11.51 18.99 5.79
CA THR A 87 11.86 19.00 7.23
C THR A 87 10.71 19.48 8.11
N ALA A 88 9.59 19.94 7.52
CA ALA A 88 8.43 20.38 8.28
C ALA A 88 7.89 19.26 9.17
N VAL A 89 7.48 19.62 10.38
CA VAL A 89 6.82 18.69 11.31
C VAL A 89 5.32 18.70 11.03
N VAL A 90 4.71 17.52 10.93
CA VAL A 90 3.28 17.38 10.64
C VAL A 90 2.56 16.80 11.85
N HIS A 91 1.53 17.49 12.30
CA HIS A 91 0.66 17.03 13.40
C HIS A 91 -0.73 16.73 12.87
N LEU A 92 -1.23 15.56 13.17
CA LEU A 92 -2.61 15.16 12.96
C LEU A 92 -3.33 15.20 14.31
N ILE A 93 -4.35 16.03 14.45
CA ILE A 93 -5.08 16.23 15.71
C ILE A 93 -6.57 15.98 15.45
N ALA A 94 -7.12 14.95 16.10
CA ALA A 94 -8.54 14.61 16.07
C ALA A 94 -9.15 14.70 17.45
N GLN A 95 -10.37 15.24 17.54
CA GLN A 95 -11.18 15.37 18.74
C GLN A 95 -12.49 14.63 18.56
N ASP A 96 -13.02 14.01 19.63
CA ASP A 96 -14.20 13.13 19.58
C ASP A 96 -15.49 13.82 19.13
N ASP A 97 -15.59 15.12 19.34
CA ASP A 97 -16.77 15.95 19.09
C ASP A 97 -16.69 16.79 17.81
N LYS A 98 -15.63 16.59 17.02
CA LYS A 98 -15.37 17.36 15.79
C LYS A 98 -15.54 16.51 14.54
N ASP A 99 -16.08 17.16 13.49
CA ASP A 99 -16.26 16.60 12.15
C ASP A 99 -15.10 16.97 11.19
N TYR A 100 -13.97 17.38 11.75
CA TYR A 100 -12.76 17.71 11.00
C TYR A 100 -11.50 17.11 11.64
N LEU A 101 -10.51 16.84 10.81
CA LEU A 101 -9.15 16.57 11.21
C LEU A 101 -8.35 17.86 11.12
N LYS A 102 -7.75 18.28 12.23
CA LYS A 102 -6.79 19.37 12.21
C LYS A 102 -5.44 18.85 11.76
N VAL A 103 -4.91 19.43 10.66
CA VAL A 103 -3.56 19.19 10.16
C VAL A 103 -2.74 20.45 10.42
N GLN A 104 -1.78 20.35 11.32
CA GLN A 104 -0.86 21.44 11.63
C GLN A 104 0.50 21.12 11.03
N ILE A 105 1.11 22.08 10.37
CA ILE A 105 2.41 21.97 9.72
C ILE A 105 3.29 23.08 10.29
N ASP A 106 4.37 22.66 10.97
CA ASP A 106 5.36 23.57 11.56
C ASP A 106 6.60 23.56 10.67
N GLU A 107 6.91 24.72 10.10
CA GLU A 107 8.14 25.01 9.37
C GLU A 107 9.06 25.89 10.23
N GLU A 108 10.27 26.19 9.75
CA GLU A 108 11.28 26.90 10.53
C GLU A 108 10.77 28.25 11.08
N ASP A 109 10.08 29.03 10.22
CA ASP A 109 9.63 30.39 10.54
C ASP A 109 8.10 30.56 10.47
N SER A 110 7.35 29.48 10.23
CA SER A 110 5.91 29.55 10.03
C SER A 110 5.17 28.32 10.52
N GLN A 111 3.91 28.52 10.87
CA GLN A 111 2.98 27.47 11.22
C GLN A 111 1.71 27.63 10.39
N MET A 112 1.28 26.54 9.77
CA MET A 112 -0.01 26.48 9.08
C MET A 112 -0.92 25.48 9.76
N VAL A 113 -2.20 25.84 9.89
CA VAL A 113 -3.22 25.00 10.51
C VAL A 113 -4.41 24.89 9.56
N TYR A 114 -4.77 23.67 9.23
CA TYR A 114 -5.89 23.33 8.35
C TYR A 114 -6.92 22.51 9.13
N ASP A 115 -8.17 22.93 9.10
CA ASP A 115 -9.29 22.14 9.58
C ASP A 115 -9.94 21.42 8.39
N MET A 116 -9.51 20.20 8.12
CA MET A 116 -9.97 19.40 7.00
C MET A 116 -11.27 18.67 7.39
N LYS A 117 -12.36 18.91 6.68
CA LYS A 117 -13.63 18.22 6.90
C LYS A 117 -13.49 16.73 6.61
N LEU A 118 -14.08 15.93 7.49
CA LEU A 118 -14.14 14.49 7.36
C LEU A 118 -15.34 14.07 6.51
N MET A 119 -15.23 12.92 5.87
CA MET A 119 -16.34 12.26 5.19
C MET A 119 -16.76 11.00 5.96
N THR A 120 -18.00 10.58 5.80
CA THR A 120 -18.44 9.28 6.27
C THR A 120 -18.00 8.23 5.27
N ILE A 121 -17.21 7.26 5.73
CA ILE A 121 -16.85 6.06 4.97
C ILE A 121 -17.51 4.89 5.68
N GLU A 122 -18.41 4.20 4.98
CA GLU A 122 -18.95 2.95 5.50
C GLU A 122 -17.83 1.91 5.49
N GLU A 123 -17.48 1.44 6.69
CA GLU A 123 -16.55 0.33 6.80
C GLU A 123 -17.30 -0.95 6.38
N ASN A 124 -17.06 -1.42 5.17
CA ASN A 124 -17.25 -2.83 4.91
C ASN A 124 -16.17 -3.55 5.72
N GLU A 125 -16.55 -4.23 6.79
CA GLU A 125 -15.66 -5.04 7.63
C GLU A 125 -15.07 -6.20 6.80
N LEU A 126 -14.29 -5.87 5.77
CA LEU A 126 -13.45 -6.83 5.10
C LEU A 126 -12.30 -7.18 6.06
N GLN A 127 -12.58 -8.19 6.90
CA GLN A 127 -11.51 -8.84 7.64
C GLN A 127 -10.65 -9.55 6.60
N ILE A 128 -9.45 -9.05 6.43
CA ILE A 128 -8.47 -9.75 5.59
C ILE A 128 -8.05 -10.99 6.39
N PRO A 129 -8.39 -12.21 5.93
CA PRO A 129 -8.01 -13.41 6.64
C PRO A 129 -6.48 -13.54 6.67
N GLU A 130 -5.95 -14.10 7.73
CA GLU A 130 -4.59 -14.60 7.71
C GLU A 130 -4.53 -15.72 6.64
N MET A 131 -3.67 -15.50 5.64
CA MET A 131 -3.54 -16.44 4.52
C MET A 131 -2.22 -17.19 4.62
N ASP A 132 -2.27 -18.48 4.48
CA ASP A 132 -1.09 -19.30 4.25
C ASP A 132 -0.73 -19.22 2.77
N PHE A 133 0.49 -18.79 2.50
CA PHE A 133 1.00 -18.68 1.14
C PHE A 133 1.72 -19.95 0.73
N ASN A 134 1.45 -20.43 -0.50
CA ASN A 134 2.21 -21.51 -1.11
C ASN A 134 3.55 -21.03 -1.68
N ILE A 135 3.60 -19.74 -2.06
CA ILE A 135 4.80 -19.08 -2.57
C ILE A 135 5.06 -17.83 -1.78
N ARG A 136 6.32 -17.62 -1.42
CA ARG A 136 6.83 -16.35 -0.90
C ARG A 136 8.16 -16.03 -1.53
N MET A 137 8.34 -14.77 -1.85
CA MET A 137 9.59 -14.22 -2.39
C MET A 137 9.94 -12.95 -1.66
N HIS A 138 11.23 -12.72 -1.52
CA HIS A 138 11.78 -11.45 -1.08
C HIS A 138 12.36 -10.71 -2.27
N LEU A 139 12.00 -9.44 -2.47
CA LEU A 139 12.31 -8.65 -3.65
C LEU A 139 12.99 -7.34 -3.26
N LYS A 140 13.99 -6.92 -4.02
CA LYS A 140 14.43 -5.53 -4.02
C LYS A 140 13.37 -4.64 -4.68
N GLY A 141 13.07 -3.49 -4.08
CA GLY A 141 12.11 -2.53 -4.64
C GLY A 141 12.48 -2.04 -6.06
N SER A 142 13.78 -1.99 -6.38
CA SER A 142 14.25 -1.68 -7.74
C SER A 142 13.74 -2.67 -8.79
N LEU A 143 13.62 -3.96 -8.43
CA LEU A 143 13.08 -4.99 -9.32
C LEU A 143 11.58 -4.76 -9.58
N LEU A 144 10.80 -4.46 -8.56
CA LEU A 144 9.37 -4.18 -8.72
C LEU A 144 9.12 -2.92 -9.57
N LYS A 145 9.94 -1.86 -9.41
CA LYS A 145 9.93 -0.69 -10.32
C LYS A 145 10.31 -1.06 -11.74
N SER A 146 11.25 -1.98 -11.92
CA SER A 146 11.63 -2.49 -13.25
C SER A 146 10.46 -3.22 -13.93
N TRP A 147 9.70 -4.05 -13.19
CA TRP A 147 8.51 -4.72 -13.75
C TRP A 147 7.47 -3.72 -14.24
N LYS A 148 7.18 -2.68 -13.44
CA LYS A 148 6.31 -1.59 -13.89
C LYS A 148 6.80 -0.99 -15.21
N ASN A 149 8.06 -0.52 -15.26
CA ASN A 149 8.57 0.24 -16.39
C ASN A 149 8.81 -0.62 -17.65
N GLN A 150 9.21 -1.88 -17.50
CA GLN A 150 9.64 -2.72 -18.61
C GLN A 150 8.55 -3.67 -19.09
N ILE A 151 7.56 -3.96 -18.27
CA ILE A 151 6.46 -4.86 -18.60
C ILE A 151 5.16 -4.07 -18.69
N CYS A 152 4.65 -3.56 -17.57
CA CYS A 152 3.30 -2.95 -17.51
C CYS A 152 3.17 -1.70 -18.40
N ASP A 153 4.13 -0.77 -18.33
CA ASP A 153 4.08 0.48 -19.11
C ASP A 153 4.27 0.22 -20.64
N ARG A 154 4.76 -0.95 -21.03
CA ARG A 154 5.03 -1.30 -22.43
C ARG A 154 3.96 -2.15 -23.08
N THR A 155 3.44 -3.13 -22.36
CA THR A 155 2.39 -4.02 -22.88
C THR A 155 0.98 -3.51 -22.62
N GLY A 156 0.77 -2.88 -21.45
CA GLY A 156 -0.56 -2.45 -20.99
C GLY A 156 -1.52 -3.59 -20.64
N GLU A 157 -1.03 -4.85 -20.70
CA GLU A 157 -1.82 -6.06 -20.57
C GLU A 157 -1.50 -6.83 -19.28
N GLN A 158 -2.26 -7.87 -18.99
CA GLN A 158 -2.06 -8.73 -17.84
C GLN A 158 -0.68 -9.34 -17.81
N VAL A 159 -0.15 -9.55 -16.61
CA VAL A 159 1.16 -10.17 -16.37
C VAL A 159 0.97 -11.49 -15.66
N SER A 160 1.44 -12.56 -16.30
CA SER A 160 1.51 -13.90 -15.71
C SER A 160 2.83 -14.08 -14.96
N PHE A 161 2.76 -14.66 -13.77
CA PHE A 161 3.89 -14.98 -12.90
C PHE A 161 3.95 -16.49 -12.71
N ILE A 162 5.05 -17.10 -13.11
CA ILE A 162 5.33 -18.54 -12.94
C ILE A 162 6.58 -18.66 -12.08
N VAL A 163 6.44 -19.23 -10.88
CA VAL A 163 7.55 -19.38 -9.94
C VAL A 163 8.08 -20.79 -9.95
N HIS A 164 9.38 -20.88 -9.91
CA HIS A 164 10.17 -22.10 -9.68
C HIS A 164 10.97 -21.94 -8.38
N LYS A 165 11.60 -23.02 -7.92
CA LYS A 165 12.40 -22.97 -6.68
C LYS A 165 13.53 -21.94 -6.69
N ASP A 166 14.07 -21.62 -7.85
CA ASP A 166 15.28 -20.81 -8.05
C ASP A 166 15.08 -19.62 -8.97
N LYS A 167 13.89 -19.46 -9.57
CA LYS A 167 13.59 -18.38 -10.51
C LYS A 167 12.13 -18.01 -10.55
N LEU A 168 11.87 -16.80 -11.03
CA LEU A 168 10.57 -16.30 -11.43
C LEU A 168 10.57 -16.01 -12.92
N GLU A 169 9.57 -16.47 -13.61
CA GLU A 169 9.27 -16.10 -15.00
C GLU A 169 8.03 -15.21 -15.02
N MET A 170 8.08 -14.15 -15.81
CA MET A 170 6.96 -13.23 -16.03
C MET A 170 6.74 -13.09 -17.52
N GLU A 171 5.48 -13.11 -17.91
CA GLU A 171 5.08 -12.97 -19.31
C GLU A 171 3.89 -12.02 -19.43
N SER A 172 3.91 -11.16 -20.46
CA SER A 172 2.81 -10.28 -20.80
C SER A 172 2.73 -10.13 -22.30
N GLN A 173 1.53 -10.27 -22.86
CA GLN A 173 1.27 -10.22 -24.30
C GLN A 173 0.37 -9.02 -24.63
N GLY A 174 0.98 -7.99 -25.19
CA GLY A 174 0.24 -6.85 -25.73
C GLY A 174 -0.01 -7.01 -27.24
N SER A 175 -0.83 -6.15 -27.79
CA SER A 175 -1.19 -6.17 -29.22
C SER A 175 0.00 -5.99 -30.17
N SER A 176 1.01 -5.24 -29.75
CA SER A 176 2.19 -4.90 -30.58
C SER A 176 3.51 -5.43 -30.03
N LEU A 177 3.53 -5.88 -28.79
CA LEU A 177 4.75 -6.30 -28.09
C LEU A 177 4.42 -7.37 -27.07
N SER A 178 5.16 -8.47 -27.10
CA SER A 178 5.19 -9.46 -26.02
C SER A 178 6.50 -9.35 -25.26
N VAL A 179 6.41 -9.45 -23.93
CA VAL A 179 7.58 -9.38 -23.03
C VAL A 179 7.64 -10.66 -22.23
N LYS A 180 8.80 -11.30 -22.22
CA LYS A 180 9.13 -12.38 -21.30
C LYS A 180 10.36 -12.00 -20.49
N SER A 181 10.28 -12.12 -19.18
CA SER A 181 11.37 -11.81 -18.24
C SER A 181 11.60 -12.99 -17.33
N THR A 182 12.85 -13.32 -17.08
CA THR A 182 13.26 -14.34 -16.12
C THR A 182 14.18 -13.72 -15.09
N VAL A 183 13.87 -13.91 -13.81
CA VAL A 183 14.70 -13.46 -12.69
C VAL A 183 15.10 -14.68 -11.87
N CYS A 184 16.40 -14.90 -11.71
CA CYS A 184 16.93 -15.99 -10.87
C CYS A 184 17.15 -15.53 -9.43
N ASN A 185 17.17 -16.47 -8.50
CA ASN A 185 17.58 -16.22 -7.13
C ASN A 185 18.95 -15.54 -7.11
N GLY A 186 19.07 -14.49 -6.32
CA GLY A 186 20.28 -13.68 -6.20
C GLY A 186 20.05 -12.43 -5.38
N GLU A 187 20.81 -11.39 -5.63
CA GLU A 187 20.76 -10.15 -4.84
C GLU A 187 19.42 -9.41 -4.93
N ASN A 188 18.74 -9.48 -6.09
CA ASN A 188 17.52 -8.72 -6.36
C ASN A 188 16.24 -9.47 -5.96
N MET A 189 16.29 -10.80 -5.86
CA MET A 189 15.16 -11.65 -5.54
C MET A 189 15.63 -12.95 -4.90
N SER A 190 14.85 -13.46 -3.95
CA SER A 190 14.99 -14.83 -3.45
C SER A 190 13.62 -15.46 -3.24
N VAL A 191 13.45 -16.70 -3.67
CA VAL A 191 12.29 -17.53 -3.34
C VAL A 191 12.49 -18.09 -1.94
N THR A 192 11.67 -17.66 -0.98
CA THR A 192 11.80 -18.01 0.45
C THR A 192 10.85 -19.14 0.87
N LEU A 193 9.76 -19.34 0.11
CA LEU A 193 8.83 -20.44 0.27
C LEU A 193 8.35 -20.90 -1.10
N PHE A 194 8.39 -22.20 -1.35
CA PHE A 194 7.87 -22.84 -2.56
C PHE A 194 7.30 -24.21 -2.20
N ASN A 195 6.00 -24.28 -2.01
CA ASN A 195 5.32 -25.53 -1.68
C ASN A 195 4.91 -26.29 -2.94
N GLU A 196 4.33 -25.58 -3.91
CA GLU A 196 3.88 -26.14 -5.18
C GLU A 196 3.93 -25.09 -6.28
N PRO A 197 4.09 -25.49 -7.55
CA PRO A 197 3.98 -24.56 -8.68
C PRO A 197 2.59 -23.96 -8.73
N THR A 198 2.52 -22.63 -8.73
CA THR A 198 1.27 -21.89 -8.88
C THR A 198 1.47 -20.78 -9.90
N ASN A 199 0.46 -20.56 -10.71
CA ASN A 199 0.41 -19.44 -11.64
C ASN A 199 -0.40 -18.30 -11.02
N LEU A 200 0.07 -17.08 -11.18
CA LEU A 200 -0.61 -15.88 -10.75
C LEU A 200 -0.71 -14.92 -11.92
N ILE A 201 -1.89 -14.39 -12.16
CA ILE A 201 -2.09 -13.35 -13.18
C ILE A 201 -2.56 -12.08 -12.46
N LEU A 202 -1.85 -10.99 -12.71
CA LEU A 202 -2.21 -9.69 -12.17
C LEU A 202 -2.46 -8.68 -13.30
N SER A 203 -3.38 -7.76 -13.05
CA SER A 203 -3.57 -6.60 -13.93
C SER A 203 -2.32 -5.70 -13.90
N PRO A 204 -1.98 -4.99 -14.98
CA PRO A 204 -0.88 -4.03 -14.97
C PRO A 204 -1.11 -2.93 -13.92
N LYS A 205 -2.36 -2.52 -13.69
CA LYS A 205 -2.72 -1.57 -12.64
C LYS A 205 -2.29 -2.05 -11.25
N SER A 206 -2.50 -3.34 -10.93
CA SER A 206 -2.10 -3.92 -9.64
C SER A 206 -0.59 -3.80 -9.41
N ILE A 207 0.23 -4.09 -10.43
CA ILE A 207 1.69 -4.00 -10.35
C ILE A 207 2.16 -2.55 -10.26
N ILE A 208 1.53 -1.64 -11.01
CA ILE A 208 1.82 -0.20 -10.98
C ILE A 208 1.56 0.35 -9.57
N VAL A 209 0.44 0.00 -8.97
CA VAL A 209 0.07 0.40 -7.61
C VAL A 209 1.02 -0.25 -6.59
N ALA A 210 1.28 -1.56 -6.69
CA ALA A 210 2.22 -2.26 -5.82
C ALA A 210 3.63 -1.63 -5.87
N SER A 211 4.06 -1.14 -7.03
CA SER A 211 5.37 -0.49 -7.19
C SER A 211 5.54 0.77 -6.33
N ARG A 212 4.44 1.38 -5.86
CA ARG A 212 4.47 2.52 -4.93
C ARG A 212 5.02 2.17 -3.56
N ILE A 213 4.98 0.91 -3.17
CA ILE A 213 5.62 0.43 -1.93
C ILE A 213 7.12 0.81 -1.89
N CYS A 214 7.75 0.88 -3.07
CA CYS A 214 9.16 1.27 -3.21
C CYS A 214 9.45 2.76 -2.92
N ASP A 215 8.42 3.58 -2.71
CA ASP A 215 8.60 4.96 -2.28
C ASP A 215 8.85 5.05 -0.78
N VAL A 216 8.47 4.01 -0.02
CA VAL A 216 8.58 3.93 1.44
C VAL A 216 9.54 2.83 1.92
N ALA A 217 9.80 1.78 1.12
CA ALA A 217 10.65 0.65 1.47
C ALA A 217 11.55 0.24 0.31
N ASN A 218 12.74 -0.29 0.64
CA ASN A 218 13.69 -0.81 -0.37
C ASN A 218 13.51 -2.30 -0.62
N GLU A 219 12.85 -3.01 0.29
CA GLU A 219 12.66 -4.47 0.26
C GLU A 219 11.18 -4.78 0.44
N VAL A 220 10.70 -5.78 -0.28
CA VAL A 220 9.29 -6.13 -0.39
C VAL A 220 9.16 -7.65 -0.32
N ASP A 221 8.29 -8.13 0.53
CA ASP A 221 7.85 -9.52 0.51
C ASP A 221 6.65 -9.65 -0.42
N PHE A 222 6.70 -10.61 -1.31
CA PHE A 222 5.65 -10.92 -2.26
C PHE A 222 5.23 -12.38 -2.12
N GLY A 223 3.94 -12.62 -1.92
CA GLY A 223 3.42 -13.97 -1.73
C GLY A 223 2.02 -14.15 -2.25
N TRP A 224 1.70 -15.41 -2.61
CA TRP A 224 0.34 -15.81 -2.95
C TRP A 224 0.11 -17.31 -2.78
N THR A 225 -1.14 -17.71 -2.87
CA THR A 225 -1.59 -19.09 -3.03
C THR A 225 -2.67 -19.13 -4.11
N ASN A 226 -2.90 -20.29 -4.68
CA ASN A 226 -3.83 -20.45 -5.79
C ASN A 226 -5.25 -20.01 -5.39
N GLY A 227 -5.92 -19.23 -6.24
CA GLY A 227 -7.28 -18.75 -6.01
C GLY A 227 -7.44 -17.69 -4.92
N ALA A 228 -6.34 -17.20 -4.32
CA ALA A 228 -6.37 -16.15 -3.30
C ALA A 228 -5.67 -14.87 -3.77
N PRO A 229 -5.97 -13.71 -3.15
CA PRO A 229 -5.30 -12.46 -3.46
C PRO A 229 -3.78 -12.53 -3.25
N ALA A 230 -3.05 -11.95 -4.18
CA ALA A 230 -1.61 -11.76 -4.06
C ALA A 230 -1.30 -10.67 -3.01
N ASN A 231 -0.27 -10.88 -2.20
CA ASN A 231 0.14 -9.95 -1.15
C ASN A 231 1.52 -9.38 -1.44
N PHE A 232 1.63 -8.06 -1.37
CA PHE A 232 2.90 -7.33 -1.27
C PHE A 232 2.97 -6.69 0.10
N SER A 233 4.06 -6.88 0.81
CA SER A 233 4.23 -6.32 2.15
C SER A 233 5.64 -5.82 2.40
N CYS A 234 5.77 -4.85 3.31
CA CYS A 234 7.06 -4.32 3.74
C CYS A 234 6.99 -3.77 5.16
N SER A 235 8.16 -3.61 5.76
CA SER A 235 8.35 -2.82 6.97
C SER A 235 8.63 -1.35 6.60
N ILE A 236 8.07 -0.41 7.37
CA ILE A 236 8.25 1.02 7.17
C ILE A 236 8.64 1.68 8.50
N GLY A 237 9.67 2.53 8.48
CA GLY A 237 10.14 3.24 9.68
C GLY A 237 10.27 2.34 10.91
N THR A 238 9.98 2.89 12.08
CA THR A 238 10.08 2.17 13.36
C THR A 238 8.82 1.34 13.63
N GLY A 239 8.88 0.05 13.32
CA GLY A 239 7.81 -0.91 13.61
C GLY A 239 6.56 -0.80 12.74
N GLY A 240 6.53 0.13 11.81
CA GLY A 240 5.43 0.26 10.85
C GLY A 240 5.41 -0.89 9.85
N LYS A 241 4.23 -1.20 9.35
CA LYS A 241 4.00 -2.26 8.36
C LYS A 241 3.02 -1.78 7.30
N MET A 242 3.28 -2.15 6.07
CA MET A 242 2.37 -1.94 4.95
C MET A 242 2.09 -3.28 4.28
N LYS A 243 0.83 -3.51 3.96
CA LYS A 243 0.37 -4.68 3.22
C LYS A 243 -0.58 -4.24 2.12
N MET A 244 -0.42 -4.82 0.96
CA MET A 244 -1.31 -4.62 -0.19
C MET A 244 -1.77 -5.97 -0.69
N TRP A 245 -3.05 -6.09 -0.99
CA TRP A 245 -3.63 -7.31 -1.58
C TRP A 245 -4.28 -6.96 -2.91
N PHE A 246 -4.10 -7.84 -3.87
CA PHE A 246 -4.64 -7.71 -5.22
C PHE A 246 -5.33 -9.00 -5.61
N ALA A 247 -6.59 -8.93 -6.00
CA ALA A 247 -7.29 -10.06 -6.59
C ALA A 247 -6.57 -10.51 -7.87
N PRO A 248 -6.38 -11.82 -8.09
CA PRO A 248 -5.87 -12.33 -9.36
C PRO A 248 -6.88 -12.03 -10.48
N SER A 249 -6.37 -11.82 -11.68
CA SER A 249 -7.19 -11.79 -12.88
C SER A 249 -7.60 -13.23 -13.25
N ILE A 250 -8.83 -13.40 -13.68
CA ILE A 250 -9.35 -14.69 -14.16
C ILE A 250 -9.00 -14.80 -15.65
N ASN A 251 -8.45 -15.94 -16.09
CA ASN A 251 -8.37 -16.23 -17.51
C ASN A 251 -9.76 -16.61 -18.04
N ASP A 252 -10.14 -16.07 -19.18
CA ASP A 252 -11.40 -16.46 -19.86
C ASP A 252 -11.45 -17.96 -20.22
N ASP A 253 -10.29 -18.62 -20.32
CA ASP A 253 -10.18 -20.05 -20.60
C ASP A 253 -10.66 -20.95 -19.45
N ASP A 254 -10.74 -20.46 -18.21
CA ASP A 254 -11.22 -21.22 -17.05
C ASP A 254 -12.76 -21.25 -16.93
N THR A 255 -13.47 -20.50 -17.78
CA THR A 255 -14.95 -20.39 -17.74
C THR A 255 -15.66 -21.45 -18.60
N GLU A 256 -14.96 -22.22 -19.43
CA GLU A 256 -15.56 -23.23 -20.31
C GLU A 256 -15.60 -24.66 -19.72
N MET A 257 -15.18 -24.87 -18.47
CA MET A 257 -15.18 -26.22 -17.83
C MET A 257 -16.14 -26.36 -16.63
N ASN A 258 -17.31 -25.72 -16.66
CA ASN A 258 -18.38 -26.03 -15.69
C ASN A 258 -19.73 -26.20 -16.38
#